data_024d2e3088588169073358f96cb95b2f
#
_entry.id   024d2e3088588169073358f96cb95b2f
#
_cell.length_a   1.000
_cell.length_b   1.000
_cell.length_c   1.000
_cell.angle_alpha   90.00
_cell.angle_beta   90.00
_cell.angle_gamma   90.00
#
_symmetry.space_group_name_H-M   'P 1'
#
loop_
_entity.id
_entity.type
_entity.pdbx_description
1 polymer ?
#
loop_
_entity_poly.entity_id
_entity_poly.type
_entity_poly.pdbx_seq_one_letter_code
_entity_poly.pdbx_strand_id
1 'polypeptide(L)'
;MAKETANQLSRREREIMDVIYRAPGGRATAAEVLEQLADPPSYSAVRALLRVLEEKGHLRHEEDGPRYVFLPTVPRERARQSALRQLLNTFFDGSTEQAVAALLDLSSTRLSAAEFARLSQLIADARKEGR
;
A
#
# COMPACT_ATOMS: atom_id res chain seq x y z
N MET A 1 -12.20 -8.52 18.02
CA MET A 1 -11.58 -7.40 18.72
C MET A 1 -10.08 -7.62 18.90
N ALA A 2 -9.68 -8.56 19.75
CA ALA A 2 -8.25 -8.84 19.93
C ALA A 2 -7.56 -9.25 18.62
N LYS A 3 -8.29 -10.00 17.77
CA LYS A 3 -7.77 -10.45 16.48
C LYS A 3 -7.53 -9.28 15.53
N GLU A 4 -8.44 -8.32 15.51
CA GLU A 4 -8.29 -7.12 14.70
C GLU A 4 -7.12 -6.27 15.17
N THR A 5 -7.00 -6.11 16.49
CA THR A 5 -5.90 -5.36 17.10
C THR A 5 -4.57 -6.02 16.77
N ALA A 6 -4.50 -7.36 16.85
CA ALA A 6 -3.29 -8.10 16.56
C ALA A 6 -2.87 -7.97 15.10
N ASN A 7 -3.83 -7.79 14.18
CA ASN A 7 -3.55 -7.66 12.75
C ASN A 7 -3.35 -6.23 12.30
N GLN A 8 -3.62 -5.25 13.15
CA GLN A 8 -3.37 -3.86 12.82
C GLN A 8 -1.88 -3.60 12.75
N LEU A 9 -1.49 -2.81 11.78
CA LEU A 9 -0.10 -2.44 11.60
C LEU A 9 0.25 -1.22 12.43
N SER A 10 1.41 -1.27 13.10
CA SER A 10 1.99 -0.10 13.70
C SER A 10 2.48 0.84 12.60
N ARG A 11 2.82 2.07 12.98
CA ARG A 11 3.36 3.04 12.03
C ARG A 11 4.59 2.50 11.31
N ARG A 12 5.51 1.92 12.06
CA ARG A 12 6.76 1.41 11.49
C ARG A 12 6.51 0.18 10.60
N GLU A 13 5.56 -0.65 10.99
CA GLU A 13 5.17 -1.80 10.17
C GLU A 13 4.58 -1.36 8.83
N ARG A 14 3.75 -0.31 8.83
CA ARG A 14 3.19 0.24 7.59
C ARG A 14 4.28 0.81 6.70
N GLU A 15 5.26 1.50 7.27
CA GLU A 15 6.37 2.02 6.49
C GLU A 15 7.13 0.89 5.80
N ILE A 16 7.35 -0.21 6.49
CA ILE A 16 8.03 -1.38 5.92
C ILE A 16 7.21 -2.01 4.81
N MET A 17 5.90 -2.18 5.02
CA MET A 17 5.03 -2.73 3.99
C MET A 17 5.03 -1.85 2.73
N ASP A 18 5.00 -0.53 2.91
CA ASP A 18 5.07 0.41 1.79
C ASP A 18 6.37 0.26 1.00
N VAL A 19 7.50 0.11 1.69
CA VAL A 19 8.80 -0.08 1.05
C VAL A 19 8.78 -1.37 0.21
N ILE A 20 8.28 -2.45 0.77
CA ILE A 20 8.24 -3.74 0.08
C ILE A 20 7.32 -3.69 -1.15
N TYR A 21 6.14 -3.08 -1.02
CA TYR A 21 5.22 -2.96 -2.14
C TYR A 21 5.81 -2.12 -3.29
N ARG A 22 6.64 -1.12 -2.97
CA ARG A 22 7.27 -0.27 -3.98
C ARG A 22 8.56 -0.85 -4.54
N ALA A 23 9.13 -1.85 -3.87
CA ALA A 23 10.40 -2.44 -4.29
C ALA A 23 10.27 -3.13 -5.65
N PRO A 24 11.36 -3.21 -6.41
CA PRO A 24 11.34 -3.94 -7.68
C PRO A 24 10.85 -5.37 -7.49
N GLY A 25 9.85 -5.76 -8.25
CA GLY A 25 9.25 -7.08 -8.13
C GLY A 25 8.38 -7.27 -6.90
N GLY A 26 8.17 -6.21 -6.09
CA GLY A 26 7.36 -6.28 -4.89
C GLY A 26 7.98 -7.11 -3.78
N ARG A 27 9.31 -7.18 -3.74
CA ARG A 27 10.04 -8.02 -2.78
C ARG A 27 11.34 -7.35 -2.37
N ALA A 28 11.79 -7.61 -1.15
CA ALA A 28 13.00 -6.99 -0.63
C ALA A 28 13.62 -7.80 0.49
N THR A 29 14.95 -7.70 0.62
CA THR A 29 15.67 -8.22 1.78
C THR A 29 15.60 -7.23 2.93
N ALA A 30 15.95 -7.67 4.14
CA ALA A 30 15.99 -6.76 5.30
C ALA A 30 16.94 -5.58 5.06
N ALA A 31 18.08 -5.83 4.42
CA ALA A 31 19.06 -4.77 4.12
C ALA A 31 18.47 -3.74 3.16
N GLU A 32 17.75 -4.20 2.14
CA GLU A 32 17.11 -3.31 1.17
C GLU A 32 15.99 -2.49 1.81
N VAL A 33 15.24 -3.08 2.73
CA VAL A 33 14.22 -2.36 3.48
C VAL A 33 14.86 -1.25 4.31
N LEU A 34 15.93 -1.59 5.02
CA LEU A 34 16.66 -0.62 5.85
C LEU A 34 17.11 0.59 5.03
N GLU A 35 17.65 0.35 3.84
CA GLU A 35 18.12 1.42 2.95
C GLU A 35 17.02 2.38 2.54
N GLN A 36 15.81 1.89 2.38
CA GLN A 36 14.70 2.67 1.84
C GLN A 36 13.86 3.39 2.89
N LEU A 37 14.06 3.06 4.17
CA LEU A 37 13.33 3.73 5.25
C LEU A 37 13.88 5.14 5.44
N ALA A 38 12.97 6.12 5.61
CA ALA A 38 13.34 7.53 5.73
C ALA A 38 14.10 7.84 7.03
N ASP A 39 13.70 7.21 8.11
CA ASP A 39 14.33 7.39 9.41
C ASP A 39 14.52 6.00 10.00
N PRO A 40 15.52 5.25 9.50
CA PRO A 40 15.59 3.84 9.79
C PRO A 40 15.98 3.56 11.24
N PRO A 41 15.38 2.54 11.85
CA PRO A 41 15.88 2.00 13.10
C PRO A 41 17.11 1.14 12.81
N SER A 42 17.62 0.44 13.81
CA SER A 42 18.74 -0.47 13.60
C SER A 42 18.35 -1.63 12.68
N TYR A 43 19.34 -2.27 12.09
CA TYR A 43 19.14 -3.46 11.27
C TYR A 43 18.41 -4.56 12.07
N SER A 44 18.81 -4.74 13.34
CA SER A 44 18.16 -5.73 14.22
C SER A 44 16.67 -5.43 14.40
N ALA A 45 16.33 -4.15 14.56
CA ALA A 45 14.95 -3.73 14.71
C ALA A 45 14.14 -3.98 13.43
N VAL A 46 14.73 -3.72 12.26
CA VAL A 46 14.07 -4.01 10.99
C VAL A 46 13.80 -5.51 10.87
N ARG A 47 14.77 -6.35 11.20
CA ARG A 47 14.59 -7.79 11.17
C ARG A 47 13.49 -8.26 12.11
N ALA A 48 13.44 -7.68 13.30
CA ALA A 48 12.39 -8.00 14.28
C ALA A 48 11.00 -7.63 13.76
N LEU A 49 10.89 -6.45 13.15
CA LEU A 49 9.62 -5.98 12.59
C LEU A 49 9.18 -6.86 11.42
N LEU A 50 10.10 -7.29 10.57
CA LEU A 50 9.80 -8.20 9.47
C LEU A 50 9.27 -9.54 9.99
N ARG A 51 9.86 -10.05 11.07
CA ARG A 51 9.39 -11.27 11.72
C ARG A 51 7.96 -11.11 12.25
N VAL A 52 7.69 -9.98 12.90
CA VAL A 52 6.35 -9.68 13.42
C VAL A 52 5.33 -9.62 12.28
N LEU A 53 5.70 -8.97 11.17
CA LEU A 53 4.82 -8.91 10.00
C LEU A 53 4.55 -10.28 9.41
N GLU A 54 5.53 -11.15 9.42
CA GLU A 54 5.36 -12.52 8.95
C GLU A 54 4.46 -13.31 9.91
N GLU A 55 4.65 -13.15 11.22
CA GLU A 55 3.81 -13.79 12.23
C GLU A 55 2.36 -13.33 12.14
N LYS A 56 2.15 -12.06 11.83
CA LYS A 56 0.80 -11.50 11.64
C LYS A 56 0.16 -11.94 10.31
N GLY A 57 0.93 -12.58 9.44
CA GLY A 57 0.42 -13.05 8.16
C GLY A 57 0.45 -12.04 7.02
N HIS A 58 1.11 -10.90 7.20
CA HIS A 58 1.22 -9.88 6.16
C HIS A 58 2.37 -10.13 5.19
N LEU A 59 3.41 -10.81 5.65
CA LEU A 59 4.57 -11.14 4.83
C LEU A 59 4.84 -12.64 4.88
N ARG A 60 5.50 -13.11 3.85
CA ARG A 60 6.16 -14.42 3.81
C ARG A 60 7.57 -14.20 3.30
N HIS A 61 8.43 -15.18 3.42
CA HIS A 61 9.80 -15.06 2.90
C HIS A 61 10.16 -16.25 2.03
N GLU A 62 11.12 -16.02 1.15
CA GLU A 62 11.79 -17.04 0.37
C GLU A 62 13.28 -16.92 0.64
N GLU A 63 13.97 -18.02 0.59
CA GLU A 63 15.41 -18.03 0.77
C GLU A 63 16.11 -17.77 -0.57
N ASP A 64 17.11 -16.89 -0.53
CA ASP A 64 17.95 -16.57 -1.68
C ASP A 64 19.41 -16.65 -1.20
N GLY A 65 19.97 -17.86 -1.25
CA GLY A 65 21.27 -18.14 -0.63
C GLY A 65 21.17 -17.94 0.88
N PRO A 66 22.08 -17.16 1.48
CA PRO A 66 22.05 -16.92 2.93
C PRO A 66 21.03 -15.87 3.34
N ARG A 67 20.34 -15.23 2.40
CA ARG A 67 19.43 -14.13 2.67
C ARG A 67 17.99 -14.58 2.59
N TYR A 68 17.12 -13.88 3.33
CA TYR A 68 15.68 -14.00 3.20
C TYR A 68 15.17 -12.84 2.37
N VAL A 69 14.30 -13.12 1.42
CA VAL A 69 13.60 -12.11 0.62
C VAL A 69 12.14 -12.11 1.06
N PHE A 70 11.65 -10.97 1.49
CA PHE A 70 10.30 -10.84 2.05
C PHE A 70 9.32 -10.36 0.97
N LEU A 71 8.15 -11.00 0.93
CA LEU A 71 7.09 -10.71 -0.04
C LEU A 71 5.77 -10.57 0.69
N PRO A 72 4.88 -9.66 0.23
CA PRO A 72 3.53 -9.59 0.78
C PRO A 72 2.74 -10.86 0.51
N THR A 73 1.92 -11.26 1.47
CA THR A 73 1.01 -12.39 1.28
C THR A 73 -0.21 -11.98 0.44
N VAL A 74 -0.53 -10.67 0.43
CA VAL A 74 -1.62 -10.12 -0.38
C VAL A 74 -1.02 -9.35 -1.54
N PRO A 75 -1.36 -9.66 -2.79
CA PRO A 75 -0.85 -8.92 -3.93
C PRO A 75 -1.16 -7.43 -3.83
N ARG A 76 -0.25 -6.60 -4.34
CA ARG A 76 -0.35 -5.14 -4.29
C ARG A 76 -1.71 -4.65 -4.78
N GLU A 77 -2.19 -5.22 -5.88
CA GLU A 77 -3.46 -4.83 -6.48
C GLU A 77 -4.63 -5.01 -5.50
N ARG A 78 -4.67 -6.16 -4.83
CA ARG A 78 -5.72 -6.45 -3.86
C ARG A 78 -5.61 -5.57 -2.63
N ALA A 79 -4.39 -5.33 -2.15
CA ALA A 79 -4.15 -4.44 -1.02
C ALA A 79 -4.60 -3.03 -1.34
N ARG A 80 -4.35 -2.56 -2.55
CA ARG A 80 -4.77 -1.24 -3.01
C ARG A 80 -6.28 -1.11 -3.04
N GLN A 81 -6.97 -2.10 -3.57
CA GLN A 81 -8.44 -2.10 -3.61
C GLN A 81 -9.04 -2.08 -2.22
N SER A 82 -8.48 -2.87 -1.31
CA SER A 82 -8.92 -2.92 0.08
C SER A 82 -8.73 -1.57 0.77
N ALA A 83 -7.58 -0.94 0.57
CA ALA A 83 -7.29 0.36 1.14
C ALA A 83 -8.24 1.44 0.61
N LEU A 84 -8.52 1.42 -0.70
CA LEU A 84 -9.46 2.37 -1.30
C LEU A 84 -10.87 2.19 -0.73
N ARG A 85 -11.32 0.95 -0.59
CA ARG A 85 -12.64 0.67 -0.04
C ARG A 85 -12.75 1.19 1.39
N GLN A 86 -11.73 0.95 2.20
CA GLN A 86 -11.71 1.42 3.58
C GLN A 86 -11.70 2.95 3.64
N LEU A 87 -10.90 3.61 2.80
CA LEU A 87 -10.84 5.04 2.71
C LEU A 87 -12.21 5.64 2.36
N LEU A 88 -12.88 5.08 1.37
CA LEU A 88 -14.21 5.51 0.96
C LEU A 88 -15.20 5.39 2.10
N ASN A 89 -15.21 4.25 2.77
CA ASN A 89 -16.17 4.01 3.85
C ASN A 89 -15.89 4.86 5.08
N THR A 90 -14.61 5.07 5.42
CA THR A 90 -14.24 5.78 6.63
C THR A 90 -14.41 7.29 6.50
N PHE A 91 -14.02 7.87 5.37
CA PHE A 91 -13.92 9.31 5.22
C PHE A 91 -14.92 9.92 4.24
N PHE A 92 -15.53 9.12 3.39
CA PHE A 92 -16.41 9.61 2.33
C PHE A 92 -17.79 8.94 2.32
N ASP A 93 -18.13 8.23 3.38
CA ASP A 93 -19.44 7.56 3.53
C ASP A 93 -19.78 6.67 2.33
N GLY A 94 -18.76 6.07 1.72
CA GLY A 94 -18.92 5.22 0.54
C GLY A 94 -19.11 5.97 -0.76
N SER A 95 -19.02 7.31 -0.76
CA SER A 95 -19.28 8.12 -1.94
C SER A 95 -18.04 8.27 -2.83
N THR A 96 -18.06 7.63 -3.98
CA THR A 96 -17.01 7.78 -4.99
C THR A 96 -16.93 9.24 -5.48
N GLU A 97 -18.08 9.87 -5.68
CA GLU A 97 -18.14 11.24 -6.15
C GLU A 97 -17.40 12.21 -5.21
N GLN A 98 -17.64 12.08 -3.90
CA GLN A 98 -16.98 12.93 -2.91
C GLN A 98 -15.47 12.68 -2.89
N ALA A 99 -15.07 11.42 -3.01
CA ALA A 99 -13.65 11.06 -3.02
C ALA A 99 -12.94 11.62 -4.25
N VAL A 100 -13.57 11.53 -5.42
CA VAL A 100 -13.01 12.08 -6.66
C VAL A 100 -12.89 13.59 -6.56
N ALA A 101 -13.92 14.26 -6.03
CA ALA A 101 -13.89 15.72 -5.84
C ALA A 101 -12.70 16.11 -4.93
N ALA A 102 -12.52 15.40 -3.83
CA ALA A 102 -11.41 15.66 -2.91
C ALA A 102 -10.05 15.47 -3.57
N LEU A 103 -9.92 14.40 -4.36
CA LEU A 103 -8.68 14.13 -5.10
C LEU A 103 -8.37 15.23 -6.10
N LEU A 104 -9.37 15.72 -6.80
CA LEU A 104 -9.20 16.80 -7.77
C LEU A 104 -8.78 18.09 -7.08
N ASP A 105 -9.34 18.39 -5.92
CA ASP A 105 -8.94 19.57 -5.14
C ASP A 105 -7.47 19.50 -4.74
N LEU A 106 -7.03 18.34 -4.27
CA LEU A 106 -5.63 18.14 -3.88
C LEU A 106 -4.68 18.23 -5.06
N SER A 107 -5.12 17.82 -6.23
CA SER A 107 -4.28 17.66 -7.42
C SER A 107 -4.41 18.77 -8.45
N SER A 108 -5.29 19.78 -8.17
CA SER A 108 -5.68 20.77 -9.18
C SER A 108 -4.50 21.47 -9.86
N THR A 109 -3.40 21.71 -9.14
CA THR A 109 -2.22 22.39 -9.68
C THR A 109 -1.23 21.43 -10.34
N ARG A 110 -1.47 20.12 -10.27
CA ARG A 110 -0.53 19.09 -10.76
C ARG A 110 -1.01 18.34 -11.98
N LEU A 111 -2.31 18.38 -12.25
CA LEU A 111 -2.87 17.62 -13.37
C LEU A 111 -2.68 18.37 -14.68
N SER A 112 -2.13 17.68 -15.67
CA SER A 112 -1.99 18.21 -17.02
C SER A 112 -3.30 18.08 -17.79
N ALA A 113 -3.40 18.79 -18.92
CA ALA A 113 -4.56 18.67 -19.82
C ALA A 113 -4.73 17.22 -20.30
N ALA A 114 -3.62 16.53 -20.57
CA ALA A 114 -3.67 15.15 -20.99
C ALA A 114 -4.22 14.23 -19.89
N GLU A 115 -3.85 14.49 -18.65
CA GLU A 115 -4.36 13.72 -17.51
C GLU A 115 -5.85 13.95 -17.30
N PHE A 116 -6.31 15.19 -17.42
CA PHE A 116 -7.76 15.50 -17.35
C PHE A 116 -8.53 14.78 -18.45
N ALA A 117 -7.98 14.73 -19.65
CA ALA A 117 -8.62 14.02 -20.78
C ALA A 117 -8.73 12.53 -20.47
N ARG A 118 -7.69 11.94 -19.91
CA ARG A 118 -7.72 10.51 -19.54
C ARG A 118 -8.70 10.23 -18.42
N LEU A 119 -8.79 11.12 -17.43
CA LEU A 119 -9.77 10.98 -16.35
C LEU A 119 -11.20 11.04 -16.89
N SER A 120 -11.46 11.98 -17.79
CA SER A 120 -12.78 12.10 -18.44
C SER A 120 -13.11 10.81 -19.21
N GLN A 121 -12.13 10.21 -19.88
CA GLN A 121 -12.33 8.97 -20.61
C GLN A 121 -12.63 7.81 -19.66
N LEU A 122 -11.92 7.74 -18.51
CA LEU A 122 -12.18 6.71 -17.51
C LEU A 122 -13.63 6.78 -17.01
N ILE A 123 -14.12 7.99 -16.77
CA ILE A 123 -15.48 8.19 -16.30
C ILE A 123 -16.49 7.79 -17.38
N ALA A 124 -16.24 8.19 -18.62
CA ALA A 124 -17.10 7.83 -19.74
C ALA A 124 -17.17 6.32 -19.95
N ASP A 125 -16.01 5.65 -19.85
CA ASP A 125 -15.96 4.19 -20.01
C ASP A 125 -16.69 3.48 -18.87
N ALA A 126 -16.52 3.94 -17.64
CA ALA A 126 -17.19 3.38 -16.48
C ALA A 126 -18.71 3.50 -16.62
N ARG A 127 -19.19 4.66 -17.07
CA ARG A 127 -20.61 4.89 -17.29
C ARG A 127 -21.16 3.97 -18.39
N LYS A 128 -20.40 3.80 -19.48
CA LYS A 128 -20.77 2.96 -20.60
C LYS A 128 -20.90 1.50 -20.18
N GLU A 129 -20.03 1.06 -19.27
CA GLU A 129 -20.03 -0.32 -18.77
C GLU A 129 -21.06 -0.54 -17.66
N GLY A 130 -21.78 0.50 -17.26
CA GLY A 130 -22.80 0.40 -16.24
C GLY A 130 -22.27 0.38 -14.81
N ARG A 131 -21.08 0.90 -14.62
CA ARG A 131 -20.47 0.95 -13.26
C ARG A 131 -21.04 2.02 -12.36
#